data_21d1b8a3acf5efbedd35e6cb273768a8
#
_entry.id   21d1b8a3acf5efbedd35e6cb273768a8
#
_cell.length_a   1.000
_cell.length_b   1.000
_cell.length_c   1.000
_cell.angle_alpha   90.00
_cell.angle_beta   90.00
_cell.angle_gamma   90.00
#
_symmetry.space_group_name_H-M   'P 1'
#
loop_
_entity.id
_entity.type
_entity.pdbx_description
1 polymer ?
#
loop_
_entity_poly.entity_id
_entity_poly.type
_entity_poly.pdbx_seq_one_letter_code
_entity_poly.pdbx_strand_id
1 'polypeptide(L)'
;MRKAFVFFGAAALAAVIFAQGQGNQLLANFGKALMDAKSLSTSYKVLPVGGTPIEINLELAKPNMAKIDTPSELIVADGTTITTYNKSEKSYYKRPQTADDLGALFRGDELGLWAGFFNNKALAGVANAKSLGTKNRKGMALNVVEGWLDAKGRKTVTFYLNNQDSVVRQAEIVINDQGVKDTTVIDTKTLTLNGPAGQDLFAFKAPSGSKEVSWEEMNSAKWFYDLEEAKALAAKTGKKVFVDFMATWCGPCKLLDRDVFQKEDWKKMSKYIVFCKIDVDQQPGVSKQYNVTAMPTQMVLNADGSVVSTKVGYGSPADFYQFLNSALGI
;
A
#
# COMPACT_ATOMS: atom_id res chain seq x y z
N MET A 1 -18.22 54.90 0.39
CA MET A 1 -17.22 53.86 0.03
C MET A 1 -17.55 52.58 0.77
N ARG A 2 -18.49 51.80 0.28
CA ARG A 2 -18.86 50.47 0.84
C ARG A 2 -19.66 49.73 -0.24
N LYS A 3 -19.00 49.08 -1.22
CA LYS A 3 -19.64 48.08 -2.10
C LYS A 3 -18.64 47.26 -2.95
N ALA A 4 -17.34 47.15 -2.57
CA ALA A 4 -16.36 46.42 -3.38
C ALA A 4 -15.84 45.11 -2.76
N PHE A 5 -16.26 44.71 -1.55
CA PHE A 5 -15.66 43.56 -0.86
C PHE A 5 -16.43 42.23 -0.96
N VAL A 6 -17.65 42.24 -1.50
CA VAL A 6 -18.49 41.02 -1.51
C VAL A 6 -18.28 40.13 -2.77
N PHE A 7 -17.76 40.70 -3.85
CA PHE A 7 -17.61 39.96 -5.12
C PHE A 7 -16.40 39.03 -5.19
N PHE A 8 -15.33 39.26 -4.44
CA PHE A 8 -14.14 38.42 -4.47
C PHE A 8 -14.33 37.08 -3.76
N GLY A 9 -15.09 37.03 -2.68
CA GLY A 9 -15.35 35.81 -1.92
C GLY A 9 -16.24 34.80 -2.67
N ALA A 10 -17.29 35.29 -3.32
CA ALA A 10 -18.22 34.43 -4.07
C ALA A 10 -17.60 33.80 -5.33
N ALA A 11 -16.78 34.56 -6.05
CA ALA A 11 -16.08 34.04 -7.23
C ALA A 11 -15.01 32.98 -6.85
N ALA A 12 -14.25 33.21 -5.76
CA ALA A 12 -13.27 32.24 -5.26
C ALA A 12 -13.95 30.94 -4.77
N LEU A 13 -15.07 31.04 -4.05
CA LEU A 13 -15.82 29.88 -3.59
C LEU A 13 -16.41 29.08 -4.76
N ALA A 14 -16.97 29.76 -5.77
CA ALA A 14 -17.49 29.12 -6.97
C ALA A 14 -16.38 28.40 -7.76
N ALA A 15 -15.18 28.99 -7.86
CA ALA A 15 -14.04 28.36 -8.53
C ALA A 15 -13.54 27.10 -7.79
N VAL A 16 -13.55 27.11 -6.44
CA VAL A 16 -13.19 25.93 -5.64
C VAL A 16 -14.19 24.80 -5.83
N ILE A 17 -15.49 25.10 -5.76
CA ILE A 17 -16.56 24.10 -5.96
C ILE A 17 -16.48 23.50 -7.37
N PHE A 18 -16.24 24.32 -8.39
CA PHE A 18 -16.07 23.86 -9.77
C PHE A 18 -14.84 22.95 -9.92
N ALA A 19 -13.70 23.34 -9.36
CA ALA A 19 -12.48 22.54 -9.40
C ALA A 19 -12.61 21.19 -8.70
N GLN A 20 -13.35 21.14 -7.56
CA GLN A 20 -13.66 19.88 -6.86
C GLN A 20 -14.62 19.01 -7.66
N GLY A 21 -15.66 19.55 -8.24
CA GLY A 21 -16.58 18.81 -9.12
C GLY A 21 -15.84 18.21 -10.32
N GLN A 22 -14.95 18.96 -10.95
CA GLN A 22 -14.12 18.48 -12.05
C GLN A 22 -13.10 17.42 -11.59
N GLY A 23 -12.45 17.59 -10.42
CA GLY A 23 -11.53 16.60 -9.85
C GLY A 23 -12.21 15.26 -9.59
N ASN A 24 -13.39 15.28 -8.98
CA ASN A 24 -14.18 14.07 -8.73
C ASN A 24 -14.58 13.37 -10.03
N GLN A 25 -14.96 14.12 -11.07
CA GLN A 25 -15.31 13.57 -12.37
C GLN A 25 -14.10 12.90 -13.05
N LEU A 26 -12.92 13.51 -12.98
CA LEU A 26 -11.69 12.93 -13.54
C LEU A 26 -11.30 11.63 -12.83
N LEU A 27 -11.43 11.56 -11.50
CA LEU A 27 -11.20 10.32 -10.74
C LEU A 27 -12.26 9.25 -11.05
N ALA A 28 -13.53 9.65 -11.21
CA ALA A 28 -14.58 8.73 -11.61
C ALA A 28 -14.31 8.14 -13.01
N ASN A 29 -13.84 8.95 -13.95
CA ASN A 29 -13.44 8.49 -15.28
C ASN A 29 -12.25 7.52 -15.21
N PHE A 30 -11.26 7.79 -14.37
CA PHE A 30 -10.13 6.89 -14.13
C PHE A 30 -10.62 5.55 -13.57
N GLY A 31 -11.43 5.56 -12.52
CA GLY A 31 -12.02 4.35 -11.96
C GLY A 31 -12.84 3.56 -12.98
N LYS A 32 -13.63 4.26 -13.80
CA LYS A 32 -14.42 3.64 -14.88
C LYS A 32 -13.52 3.00 -15.94
N ALA A 33 -12.45 3.67 -16.37
CA ALA A 33 -11.52 3.12 -17.36
C ALA A 33 -10.89 1.80 -16.89
N LEU A 34 -10.52 1.71 -15.60
CA LEU A 34 -10.01 0.47 -15.00
C LEU A 34 -11.11 -0.60 -14.89
N MET A 35 -12.31 -0.22 -14.47
CA MET A 35 -13.43 -1.15 -14.32
C MET A 35 -13.92 -1.72 -15.64
N ASP A 36 -13.93 -0.95 -16.71
CA ASP A 36 -14.38 -1.38 -18.03
C ASP A 36 -13.34 -2.24 -18.75
N ALA A 37 -12.06 -2.13 -18.37
CA ALA A 37 -11.01 -2.92 -18.98
C ALA A 37 -11.15 -4.41 -18.64
N LYS A 38 -10.96 -5.27 -19.65
CA LYS A 38 -10.95 -6.74 -19.51
C LYS A 38 -9.58 -7.24 -19.05
N SER A 39 -8.53 -6.55 -19.47
CA SER A 39 -7.15 -6.81 -19.08
C SER A 39 -6.36 -5.51 -18.94
N LEU A 40 -5.29 -5.55 -18.16
CA LEU A 40 -4.35 -4.46 -17.97
C LEU A 40 -2.96 -5.04 -17.89
N SER A 41 -2.02 -4.49 -18.67
CA SER A 41 -0.60 -4.75 -18.60
C SER A 41 0.12 -3.42 -18.36
N THR A 42 0.96 -3.35 -17.35
CA THR A 42 1.72 -2.13 -17.05
C THR A 42 3.05 -2.44 -16.41
N SER A 43 4.05 -1.63 -16.73
CA SER A 43 5.31 -1.55 -16.00
C SER A 43 5.49 -0.12 -15.50
N TYR A 44 5.89 0.02 -14.24
CA TYR A 44 6.08 1.34 -13.62
C TYR A 44 7.21 1.31 -12.59
N LYS A 45 7.78 2.49 -12.34
CA LYS A 45 8.79 2.70 -11.30
C LYS A 45 8.17 3.40 -10.11
N VAL A 46 8.51 2.92 -8.93
CA VAL A 46 8.25 3.57 -7.65
C VAL A 46 9.56 4.18 -7.18
N LEU A 47 9.55 5.49 -6.95
CA LEU A 47 10.72 6.30 -6.60
C LEU A 47 10.46 6.98 -5.25
N PRO A 48 10.80 6.34 -4.13
CA PRO A 48 10.75 6.99 -2.83
C PRO A 48 11.88 8.03 -2.73
N VAL A 49 11.62 9.16 -2.12
CA VAL A 49 12.69 10.17 -1.87
C VAL A 49 13.73 9.57 -0.93
N GLY A 50 14.99 9.59 -1.36
CA GLY A 50 16.11 9.03 -0.58
C GLY A 50 16.17 7.51 -0.54
N GLY A 51 15.25 6.82 -1.22
CA GLY A 51 15.21 5.36 -1.29
C GLY A 51 15.70 4.82 -2.65
N THR A 52 15.80 3.50 -2.74
CA THR A 52 16.14 2.82 -3.99
C THR A 52 14.90 2.68 -4.86
N PRO A 53 14.94 3.14 -6.13
CA PRO A 53 13.84 2.92 -7.07
C PRO A 53 13.57 1.43 -7.26
N ILE A 54 12.28 1.06 -7.27
CA ILE A 54 11.84 -0.30 -7.60
C ILE A 54 11.01 -0.28 -8.89
N GLU A 55 11.11 -1.33 -9.68
CA GLU A 55 10.29 -1.52 -10.87
C GLU A 55 9.31 -2.66 -10.61
N ILE A 56 8.06 -2.43 -10.98
CA ILE A 56 6.97 -3.39 -10.81
C ILE A 56 6.34 -3.63 -12.19
N ASN A 57 6.20 -4.89 -12.55
CA ASN A 57 5.44 -5.32 -13.72
C ASN A 57 4.14 -5.94 -13.24
N LEU A 58 3.04 -5.51 -13.83
CA LEU A 58 1.70 -5.89 -13.43
C LEU A 58 0.89 -6.34 -14.64
N GLU A 59 0.34 -7.54 -14.55
CA GLU A 59 -0.62 -8.09 -15.50
C GLU A 59 -1.91 -8.43 -14.75
N LEU A 60 -3.02 -7.93 -15.23
CA LEU A 60 -4.34 -8.18 -14.66
C LEU A 60 -5.29 -8.67 -15.73
N ALA A 61 -6.15 -9.61 -15.37
CA ALA A 61 -7.25 -10.02 -16.23
C ALA A 61 -8.50 -10.35 -15.41
N LYS A 62 -9.65 -9.95 -15.93
CA LYS A 62 -10.93 -10.29 -15.32
C LYS A 62 -11.30 -11.74 -15.59
N PRO A 63 -12.06 -12.38 -14.67
CA PRO A 63 -12.65 -11.72 -13.50
C PRO A 63 -11.68 -11.53 -12.31
N ASN A 64 -10.61 -12.33 -12.17
CA ASN A 64 -9.87 -12.43 -10.91
C ASN A 64 -8.42 -12.93 -11.08
N MET A 65 -7.77 -12.65 -12.18
CA MET A 65 -6.37 -13.05 -12.42
C MET A 65 -5.42 -11.87 -12.28
N ALA A 66 -4.28 -12.10 -11.60
CA ALA A 66 -3.24 -11.12 -11.43
C ALA A 66 -1.85 -11.77 -11.45
N LYS A 67 -0.88 -11.07 -12.04
CA LYS A 67 0.53 -11.38 -11.94
C LYS A 67 1.28 -10.11 -11.58
N ILE A 68 1.96 -10.15 -10.45
CA ILE A 68 2.69 -9.01 -9.87
C ILE A 68 4.15 -9.44 -9.78
N ASP A 69 5.00 -8.77 -10.52
CA ASP A 69 6.43 -9.05 -10.55
C ASP A 69 7.21 -7.85 -10.01
N THR A 70 7.82 -8.02 -8.85
CA THR A 70 8.66 -7.05 -8.15
C THR A 70 10.11 -7.54 -8.11
N PRO A 71 11.08 -6.71 -7.71
CA PRO A 71 12.47 -7.18 -7.54
C PRO A 71 12.62 -8.35 -6.56
N SER A 72 11.78 -8.44 -5.52
CA SER A 72 11.87 -9.46 -4.47
C SER A 72 10.96 -10.66 -4.66
N GLU A 73 9.80 -10.46 -5.29
CA GLU A 73 8.74 -11.47 -5.35
C GLU A 73 8.06 -11.53 -6.72
N LEU A 74 7.54 -12.72 -7.04
CA LEU A 74 6.57 -12.92 -8.10
C LEU A 74 5.29 -13.50 -7.48
N ILE A 75 4.18 -12.80 -7.61
CA ILE A 75 2.87 -13.25 -7.15
C ILE A 75 2.01 -13.55 -8.37
N VAL A 76 1.42 -14.73 -8.41
CA VAL A 76 0.52 -15.16 -9.48
C VAL A 76 -0.79 -15.62 -8.86
N ALA A 77 -1.87 -14.94 -9.21
CA ALA A 77 -3.25 -15.32 -8.90
C ALA A 77 -3.89 -15.80 -10.21
N ASP A 78 -4.17 -17.09 -10.33
CA ASP A 78 -4.67 -17.73 -11.56
C ASP A 78 -6.21 -17.86 -11.62
N GLY A 79 -6.89 -17.31 -10.61
CA GLY A 79 -8.35 -17.39 -10.46
C GLY A 79 -8.80 -18.46 -9.46
N THR A 80 -7.93 -19.38 -9.07
CA THR A 80 -8.19 -20.48 -8.12
C THR A 80 -7.14 -20.55 -7.02
N THR A 81 -5.90 -20.21 -7.35
CA THR A 81 -4.74 -20.32 -6.49
C THR A 81 -3.92 -19.05 -6.53
N ILE A 82 -3.41 -18.61 -5.41
CA ILE A 82 -2.35 -17.61 -5.33
C ILE A 82 -1.04 -18.31 -5.03
N THR A 83 -0.08 -18.15 -5.93
CA THR A 83 1.31 -18.59 -5.74
C THR A 83 2.19 -17.39 -5.47
N THR A 84 2.92 -17.39 -4.37
CA THR A 84 3.94 -16.38 -4.05
C THR A 84 5.32 -17.01 -4.12
N TYR A 85 6.20 -16.47 -4.96
CA TYR A 85 7.58 -16.89 -5.11
C TYR A 85 8.52 -15.80 -4.59
N ASN A 86 9.35 -16.17 -3.62
CA ASN A 86 10.45 -15.34 -3.11
C ASN A 86 11.69 -15.57 -3.98
N LYS A 87 12.15 -14.55 -4.68
CA LYS A 87 13.25 -14.62 -5.64
C LYS A 87 14.60 -14.84 -4.97
N SER A 88 14.83 -14.24 -3.81
CA SER A 88 16.10 -14.36 -3.09
C SER A 88 16.29 -15.74 -2.46
N GLU A 89 15.23 -16.33 -1.92
CA GLU A 89 15.25 -17.63 -1.26
C GLU A 89 15.00 -18.79 -2.23
N LYS A 90 14.58 -18.48 -3.46
CA LYS A 90 14.16 -19.45 -4.48
C LYS A 90 13.12 -20.43 -3.93
N SER A 91 12.16 -19.90 -3.18
CA SER A 91 11.11 -20.68 -2.55
C SER A 91 9.73 -20.13 -2.93
N TYR A 92 8.72 -20.99 -2.99
CA TYR A 92 7.35 -20.57 -3.26
C TYR A 92 6.36 -21.37 -2.42
N TYR A 93 5.22 -20.75 -2.13
CA TYR A 93 4.07 -21.45 -1.55
C TYR A 93 2.81 -21.15 -2.33
N LYS A 94 1.82 -22.02 -2.19
CA LYS A 94 0.52 -21.89 -2.80
C LYS A 94 -0.57 -21.87 -1.75
N ARG A 95 -1.60 -21.10 -2.01
CA ARG A 95 -2.83 -21.09 -1.21
C ARG A 95 -4.05 -20.93 -2.10
N PRO A 96 -5.23 -21.42 -1.66
CA PRO A 96 -6.47 -21.12 -2.36
C PRO A 96 -6.68 -19.62 -2.51
N GLN A 97 -7.24 -19.19 -3.63
CA GLN A 97 -7.59 -17.80 -3.88
C GLN A 97 -9.02 -17.52 -3.47
N THR A 98 -9.23 -16.50 -2.63
CA THR A 98 -10.55 -15.96 -2.30
C THR A 98 -10.72 -14.57 -2.93
N ALA A 99 -11.96 -14.04 -2.93
CA ALA A 99 -12.22 -12.68 -3.43
C ALA A 99 -11.51 -11.61 -2.60
N ASP A 100 -11.42 -11.81 -1.28
CA ASP A 100 -10.77 -10.88 -0.36
C ASP A 100 -9.25 -10.87 -0.55
N ASP A 101 -8.65 -12.02 -0.89
CA ASP A 101 -7.23 -12.15 -1.16
C ASP A 101 -6.77 -11.27 -2.31
N LEU A 102 -7.55 -11.22 -3.39
CA LEU A 102 -7.21 -10.39 -4.54
C LEU A 102 -7.19 -8.90 -4.17
N GLY A 103 -8.19 -8.46 -3.39
CA GLY A 103 -8.21 -7.09 -2.83
C GLY A 103 -7.02 -6.81 -1.92
N ALA A 104 -6.58 -7.80 -1.15
CA ALA A 104 -5.44 -7.67 -0.25
C ALA A 104 -4.10 -7.47 -0.98
N LEU A 105 -3.95 -8.03 -2.21
CA LEU A 105 -2.74 -7.83 -3.03
C LEU A 105 -2.53 -6.36 -3.43
N PHE A 106 -3.60 -5.56 -3.50
CA PHE A 106 -3.56 -4.15 -3.92
C PHE A 106 -3.57 -3.17 -2.73
N ARG A 107 -3.12 -3.61 -1.56
CA ARG A 107 -2.88 -2.72 -0.41
C ARG A 107 -1.56 -1.97 -0.59
N GLY A 108 -1.49 -0.78 -0.01
CA GLY A 108 -0.29 0.07 -0.09
C GLY A 108 -0.29 1.02 -1.29
N ASP A 109 0.69 1.91 -1.30
CA ASP A 109 0.76 3.00 -2.25
C ASP A 109 1.13 2.53 -3.66
N GLU A 110 2.03 1.54 -3.75
CA GLU A 110 2.62 1.08 -5.01
C GLU A 110 1.60 0.36 -5.91
N LEU A 111 0.74 -0.47 -5.32
CA LEU A 111 -0.26 -1.26 -6.02
C LEU A 111 -1.66 -0.64 -5.96
N GLY A 112 -1.92 0.21 -4.96
CA GLY A 112 -3.25 0.80 -4.71
C GLY A 112 -3.81 1.60 -5.88
N LEU A 113 -2.96 2.18 -6.74
CA LEU A 113 -3.38 2.85 -7.97
C LEU A 113 -4.19 1.95 -8.90
N TRP A 114 -3.91 0.66 -8.90
CA TRP A 114 -4.51 -0.32 -9.81
C TRP A 114 -5.65 -1.12 -9.18
N ALA A 115 -5.90 -0.92 -7.88
CA ALA A 115 -7.00 -1.59 -7.16
C ALA A 115 -8.38 -1.37 -7.80
N GLY A 116 -8.58 -0.23 -8.48
CA GLY A 116 -9.78 0.09 -9.26
C GLY A 116 -10.09 -0.87 -10.39
N PHE A 117 -9.15 -1.71 -10.81
CA PHE A 117 -9.39 -2.73 -11.82
C PHE A 117 -10.35 -3.82 -11.34
N PHE A 118 -10.29 -4.23 -10.07
CA PHE A 118 -11.16 -5.24 -9.48
C PHE A 118 -12.23 -4.67 -8.56
N ASN A 119 -12.04 -3.44 -8.06
CA ASN A 119 -12.91 -2.84 -7.05
C ASN A 119 -13.31 -1.42 -7.44
N ASN A 120 -14.59 -1.21 -7.74
CA ASN A 120 -15.13 0.09 -8.12
C ASN A 120 -15.09 1.15 -7.00
N LYS A 121 -14.84 0.76 -5.76
CA LYS A 121 -14.71 1.66 -4.60
C LYS A 121 -13.27 2.04 -4.29
N ALA A 122 -12.27 1.53 -5.01
CA ALA A 122 -10.86 1.74 -4.69
C ALA A 122 -10.44 3.22 -4.63
N LEU A 123 -11.02 4.07 -5.49
CA LEU A 123 -10.76 5.52 -5.49
C LEU A 123 -11.72 6.34 -4.60
N ALA A 124 -12.72 5.69 -3.98
CA ALA A 124 -13.69 6.38 -3.11
C ALA A 124 -13.05 6.96 -1.83
N GLY A 125 -11.87 6.46 -1.45
CA GLY A 125 -11.08 6.98 -0.32
C GLY A 125 -10.33 8.29 -0.60
N VAL A 126 -10.31 8.77 -1.86
CA VAL A 126 -9.67 10.04 -2.20
C VAL A 126 -10.64 11.19 -1.90
N ALA A 127 -10.38 11.91 -0.81
CA ALA A 127 -11.19 13.04 -0.39
C ALA A 127 -10.67 14.37 -0.98
N ASN A 128 -11.52 15.40 -1.00
CA ASN A 128 -11.17 16.75 -1.45
C ASN A 128 -10.48 16.82 -2.82
N ALA A 129 -10.87 15.92 -3.73
CA ALA A 129 -10.29 15.87 -5.06
C ALA A 129 -10.58 17.17 -5.84
N LYS A 130 -9.53 17.84 -6.29
CA LYS A 130 -9.61 19.07 -7.09
C LYS A 130 -8.79 18.95 -8.37
N SER A 131 -9.32 19.46 -9.47
CA SER A 131 -8.58 19.61 -10.72
C SER A 131 -7.58 20.75 -10.61
N LEU A 132 -6.34 20.50 -11.01
CA LEU A 132 -5.26 21.48 -11.17
C LEU A 132 -5.02 21.84 -12.63
N GLY A 133 -5.99 21.53 -13.52
CA GLY A 133 -5.90 21.77 -14.95
C GLY A 133 -5.12 20.69 -15.72
N THR A 134 -4.64 21.04 -16.90
CA THR A 134 -3.91 20.12 -17.78
C THR A 134 -2.43 20.51 -17.86
N LYS A 135 -1.53 19.53 -17.83
CA LYS A 135 -0.10 19.70 -18.02
C LYS A 135 0.39 18.81 -19.16
N ASN A 136 1.35 19.32 -19.96
CA ASN A 136 2.06 18.51 -20.95
C ASN A 136 3.31 17.89 -20.30
N ARG A 137 3.42 16.56 -20.35
CA ARG A 137 4.61 15.81 -19.94
C ARG A 137 4.94 14.75 -20.97
N LYS A 138 6.18 14.70 -21.42
CA LYS A 138 6.67 13.70 -22.41
C LYS A 138 5.78 13.63 -23.67
N GLY A 139 5.27 14.78 -24.14
CA GLY A 139 4.38 14.86 -25.32
C GLY A 139 2.93 14.43 -25.07
N MET A 140 2.54 14.13 -23.84
CA MET A 140 1.17 13.76 -23.47
C MET A 140 0.48 14.90 -22.71
N ALA A 141 -0.77 15.19 -23.05
CA ALA A 141 -1.64 16.06 -22.27
C ALA A 141 -2.23 15.27 -21.11
N LEU A 142 -1.94 15.70 -19.89
CA LEU A 142 -2.33 15.03 -18.65
C LEU A 142 -3.22 15.93 -17.81
N ASN A 143 -4.40 15.50 -17.48
CA ASN A 143 -5.27 16.13 -16.50
C ASN A 143 -4.68 15.87 -15.10
N VAL A 144 -4.52 16.91 -14.31
CA VAL A 144 -3.90 16.84 -13.00
C VAL A 144 -4.99 16.96 -11.92
N VAL A 145 -5.05 15.95 -11.03
CA VAL A 145 -5.98 15.93 -9.91
C VAL A 145 -5.21 15.71 -8.62
N GLU A 146 -5.41 16.59 -7.66
CA GLU A 146 -4.89 16.43 -6.29
C GLU A 146 -6.02 16.03 -5.36
N GLY A 147 -5.76 15.11 -4.43
CA GLY A 147 -6.72 14.71 -3.41
C GLY A 147 -6.03 14.25 -2.13
N TRP A 148 -6.83 14.05 -1.09
CA TRP A 148 -6.37 13.61 0.21
C TRP A 148 -6.57 12.10 0.35
N LEU A 149 -5.59 11.42 0.92
CA LEU A 149 -5.63 9.99 1.26
C LEU A 149 -5.89 9.76 2.77
N ASP A 150 -5.99 10.82 3.55
CA ASP A 150 -6.40 10.78 4.95
C ASP A 150 -7.35 11.96 5.27
N ALA A 151 -8.08 11.86 6.38
CA ALA A 151 -9.12 12.84 6.75
C ALA A 151 -8.59 14.26 7.03
N LYS A 152 -7.28 14.42 7.28
CA LYS A 152 -6.66 15.71 7.64
C LYS A 152 -5.75 16.28 6.55
N GLY A 153 -5.61 15.60 5.40
CA GLY A 153 -4.76 16.02 4.31
C GLY A 153 -3.25 15.96 4.62
N ARG A 154 -2.83 15.15 5.59
CA ARG A 154 -1.41 14.89 5.89
C ARG A 154 -0.77 13.98 4.86
N LYS A 155 -1.59 13.10 4.25
CA LYS A 155 -1.22 12.29 3.11
C LYS A 155 -2.05 12.71 1.91
N THR A 156 -1.37 13.20 0.87
CA THR A 156 -2.01 13.65 -0.37
C THR A 156 -1.51 12.85 -1.55
N VAL A 157 -2.31 12.82 -2.61
CA VAL A 157 -1.91 12.23 -3.89
C VAL A 157 -2.21 13.20 -5.02
N THR A 158 -1.28 13.32 -5.96
CA THR A 158 -1.48 14.04 -7.22
C THR A 158 -1.43 13.04 -8.35
N PHE A 159 -2.55 12.84 -9.04
CA PHE A 159 -2.67 12.00 -10.23
C PHE A 159 -2.43 12.82 -11.49
N TYR A 160 -1.69 12.25 -12.42
CA TYR A 160 -1.50 12.76 -13.79
C TYR A 160 -2.18 11.77 -14.74
N LEU A 161 -3.42 12.07 -15.11
CA LEU A 161 -4.31 11.22 -15.89
C LEU A 161 -4.22 11.60 -17.37
N ASN A 162 -3.97 10.64 -18.24
CA ASN A 162 -3.98 10.89 -19.68
C ASN A 162 -5.38 11.32 -20.13
N ASN A 163 -5.47 12.39 -20.93
CA ASN A 163 -6.76 12.95 -21.36
C ASN A 163 -7.50 12.10 -22.40
N GLN A 164 -6.82 11.13 -23.04
CA GLN A 164 -7.43 10.27 -24.06
C GLN A 164 -8.08 9.03 -23.45
N ASP A 165 -7.40 8.36 -22.49
CA ASP A 165 -7.86 7.11 -21.88
C ASP A 165 -8.22 7.22 -20.40
N SER A 166 -8.06 8.41 -19.81
CA SER A 166 -8.30 8.70 -18.38
C SER A 166 -7.44 7.91 -17.39
N VAL A 167 -6.42 7.17 -17.83
CA VAL A 167 -5.62 6.33 -16.96
C VAL A 167 -4.35 7.06 -16.50
N VAL A 168 -3.92 6.76 -15.28
CA VAL A 168 -2.75 7.38 -14.65
C VAL A 168 -1.46 7.09 -15.43
N ARG A 169 -0.65 8.13 -15.60
CA ARG A 169 0.72 8.03 -16.14
C ARG A 169 1.77 8.32 -15.08
N GLN A 170 1.38 9.09 -14.08
CA GLN A 170 2.22 9.36 -12.92
C GLN A 170 1.33 9.64 -11.71
N ALA A 171 1.77 9.23 -10.53
CA ALA A 171 1.21 9.69 -9.27
C ALA A 171 2.34 10.18 -8.35
N GLU A 172 2.05 11.22 -7.58
CA GLU A 172 2.94 11.75 -6.55
C GLU A 172 2.21 11.67 -5.22
N ILE A 173 2.71 10.85 -4.28
CA ILE A 173 2.14 10.70 -2.95
C ILE A 173 3.04 11.44 -1.99
N VAL A 174 2.48 12.38 -1.24
CA VAL A 174 3.21 13.21 -0.28
C VAL A 174 2.63 12.98 1.11
N ILE A 175 3.50 12.66 2.06
CA ILE A 175 3.21 12.66 3.48
C ILE A 175 3.86 13.91 4.08
N ASN A 176 3.10 14.69 4.85
CA ASN A 176 3.58 15.83 5.60
C ASN A 176 2.94 15.81 6.99
N ASP A 177 3.63 15.21 7.94
CA ASP A 177 3.13 15.02 9.30
C ASP A 177 4.24 15.15 10.33
N GLN A 178 4.00 15.94 11.39
CA GLN A 178 4.90 16.14 12.51
C GLN A 178 6.35 16.50 12.10
N GLY A 179 6.49 17.35 11.07
CA GLY A 179 7.81 17.78 10.57
C GLY A 179 8.51 16.78 9.65
N VAL A 180 7.92 15.61 9.43
CA VAL A 180 8.38 14.63 8.44
C VAL A 180 7.70 14.89 7.12
N LYS A 181 8.48 15.12 6.06
CA LYS A 181 8.00 15.18 4.69
C LYS A 181 8.60 14.03 3.91
N ASP A 182 7.74 13.15 3.40
CA ASP A 182 8.11 12.04 2.54
C ASP A 182 7.36 12.15 1.22
N THR A 183 8.01 11.78 0.12
CA THR A 183 7.42 11.84 -1.22
C THR A 183 7.75 10.56 -1.96
N THR A 184 6.73 9.92 -2.51
CA THR A 184 6.88 8.77 -3.40
C THR A 184 6.32 9.12 -4.76
N VAL A 185 7.13 8.95 -5.82
CA VAL A 185 6.68 9.14 -7.20
C VAL A 185 6.51 7.78 -7.85
N ILE A 186 5.35 7.56 -8.46
CA ILE A 186 5.03 6.36 -9.26
C ILE A 186 4.97 6.79 -10.71
N ASP A 187 5.90 6.32 -11.56
CA ASP A 187 6.05 6.73 -12.96
C ASP A 187 5.79 5.53 -13.89
N THR A 188 4.67 5.56 -14.62
CA THR A 188 4.28 4.51 -15.56
C THR A 188 5.20 4.53 -16.78
N LYS A 189 5.77 3.38 -17.12
CA LYS A 189 6.64 3.17 -18.29
C LYS A 189 5.85 2.69 -19.48
N THR A 190 5.09 1.63 -19.28
CA THR A 190 4.22 1.03 -20.29
C THR A 190 2.82 0.86 -19.72
N LEU A 191 1.80 0.96 -20.56
CA LEU A 191 0.42 0.69 -20.19
C LEU A 191 -0.35 0.23 -21.42
N THR A 192 -1.01 -0.91 -21.29
CA THR A 192 -1.93 -1.45 -22.27
C THR A 192 -3.21 -1.90 -21.61
N LEU A 193 -4.34 -1.40 -22.05
CA LEU A 193 -5.67 -1.89 -21.67
C LEU A 193 -6.21 -2.78 -22.77
N ASN A 194 -6.95 -3.84 -22.37
CA ASN A 194 -7.62 -4.76 -23.28
C ASN A 194 -6.67 -5.48 -24.27
N GLY A 195 -5.39 -5.62 -23.88
CA GLY A 195 -4.42 -6.43 -24.60
C GLY A 195 -4.68 -7.94 -24.43
N PRO A 196 -3.90 -8.79 -25.14
CA PRO A 196 -3.97 -10.24 -24.96
C PRO A 196 -3.67 -10.63 -23.50
N ALA A 197 -4.53 -11.47 -22.91
CA ALA A 197 -4.41 -11.94 -21.53
C ALA A 197 -4.88 -13.39 -21.42
N GLY A 198 -4.19 -14.30 -22.11
CA GLY A 198 -4.46 -15.73 -22.04
C GLY A 198 -4.13 -16.34 -20.67
N GLN A 199 -4.74 -17.46 -20.32
CA GLN A 199 -4.49 -18.16 -19.05
C GLN A 199 -3.01 -18.51 -18.83
N ASP A 200 -2.27 -18.78 -19.90
CA ASP A 200 -0.82 -19.10 -19.81
C ASP A 200 0.00 -17.94 -19.20
N LEU A 201 -0.46 -16.70 -19.32
CA LEU A 201 0.19 -15.54 -18.71
C LEU A 201 0.13 -15.60 -17.18
N PHE A 202 -0.91 -16.22 -16.64
CA PHE A 202 -1.18 -16.37 -15.20
C PHE A 202 -0.85 -17.77 -14.69
N ALA A 203 -0.17 -18.59 -15.48
CA ALA A 203 0.34 -19.88 -15.03
C ALA A 203 1.68 -19.71 -14.33
N PHE A 204 1.76 -20.06 -13.03
CA PHE A 204 3.03 -20.08 -12.33
C PHE A 204 3.89 -21.25 -12.82
N LYS A 205 5.08 -20.93 -13.32
CA LYS A 205 6.12 -21.93 -13.66
C LYS A 205 7.27 -21.75 -12.67
N ALA A 206 7.49 -22.78 -11.84
CA ALA A 206 8.54 -22.74 -10.84
C ALA A 206 9.92 -22.57 -11.51
N PRO A 207 10.71 -21.53 -11.20
CA PRO A 207 12.05 -21.36 -11.71
C PRO A 207 12.96 -22.54 -11.31
N SER A 208 13.95 -22.85 -12.15
CA SER A 208 14.89 -23.95 -11.85
C SER A 208 15.58 -23.75 -10.50
N GLY A 209 15.61 -24.81 -9.70
CA GLY A 209 16.20 -24.80 -8.36
C GLY A 209 15.32 -24.17 -7.28
N SER A 210 14.06 -23.82 -7.59
CA SER A 210 13.12 -23.40 -6.55
C SER A 210 12.44 -24.57 -5.87
N LYS A 211 12.09 -24.39 -4.59
CA LYS A 211 11.39 -25.39 -3.77
C LYS A 211 10.02 -24.88 -3.33
N GLU A 212 9.03 -25.76 -3.26
CA GLU A 212 7.78 -25.50 -2.59
C GLU A 212 7.98 -25.61 -1.08
N VAL A 213 7.48 -24.63 -0.34
CA VAL A 213 7.58 -24.54 1.13
C VAL A 213 6.21 -24.38 1.73
N SER A 214 6.09 -24.60 3.04
CA SER A 214 4.84 -24.31 3.74
C SER A 214 4.57 -22.81 3.84
N TRP A 215 3.31 -22.45 4.09
CA TRP A 215 2.93 -21.06 4.34
C TRP A 215 3.68 -20.48 5.56
N GLU A 216 3.86 -21.27 6.60
CA GLU A 216 4.58 -20.92 7.81
C GLU A 216 6.06 -20.65 7.53
N GLU A 217 6.71 -21.48 6.72
CA GLU A 217 8.11 -21.30 6.34
C GLU A 217 8.28 -20.03 5.51
N MET A 218 7.44 -19.82 4.48
CA MET A 218 7.49 -18.65 3.61
C MET A 218 7.25 -17.33 4.38
N ASN A 219 6.36 -17.35 5.36
CA ASN A 219 5.94 -16.14 6.06
C ASN A 219 6.66 -15.92 7.40
N SER A 220 7.67 -16.73 7.70
CA SER A 220 8.40 -16.62 8.97
C SER A 220 9.05 -15.25 9.20
N ALA A 221 9.38 -14.49 8.14
CA ALA A 221 9.98 -13.16 8.21
C ALA A 221 9.11 -12.07 7.55
N LYS A 222 7.86 -12.35 7.21
CA LYS A 222 6.96 -11.40 6.56
C LYS A 222 6.06 -10.68 7.56
N TRP A 223 5.57 -9.51 7.16
CA TRP A 223 4.57 -8.78 7.89
C TRP A 223 3.17 -9.33 7.62
N PHE A 224 2.44 -9.61 8.68
CA PHE A 224 1.02 -9.86 8.66
C PHE A 224 0.27 -8.52 8.78
N TYR A 225 -0.91 -8.45 8.18
CA TYR A 225 -1.80 -7.31 8.27
C TYR A 225 -3.15 -7.69 8.92
N ASP A 226 -3.25 -8.91 9.40
CA ASP A 226 -4.34 -9.43 10.21
C ASP A 226 -3.76 -10.00 11.50
N LEU A 227 -4.29 -9.54 12.64
CA LEU A 227 -3.76 -9.92 13.95
C LEU A 227 -4.06 -11.38 14.28
N GLU A 228 -5.22 -11.89 13.87
CA GLU A 228 -5.60 -13.28 14.16
C GLU A 228 -4.73 -14.26 13.36
N GLU A 229 -4.41 -13.95 12.11
CA GLU A 229 -3.45 -14.73 11.32
C GLU A 229 -2.05 -14.73 11.98
N ALA A 230 -1.58 -13.58 12.44
CA ALA A 230 -0.28 -13.48 13.12
C ALA A 230 -0.25 -14.29 14.43
N LYS A 231 -1.32 -14.22 15.22
CA LYS A 231 -1.49 -15.01 16.46
C LYS A 231 -1.52 -16.52 16.17
N ALA A 232 -2.24 -16.93 15.13
CA ALA A 232 -2.33 -18.33 14.72
C ALA A 232 -0.94 -18.89 14.35
N LEU A 233 -0.12 -18.12 13.61
CA LEU A 233 1.27 -18.52 13.33
C LEU A 233 2.12 -18.54 14.60
N ALA A 234 2.00 -17.54 15.47
CA ALA A 234 2.74 -17.49 16.72
C ALA A 234 2.44 -18.71 17.61
N ALA A 235 1.17 -19.10 17.73
CA ALA A 235 0.75 -20.30 18.46
C ALA A 235 1.37 -21.58 17.90
N LYS A 236 1.38 -21.75 16.56
CA LYS A 236 1.98 -22.91 15.89
C LYS A 236 3.50 -22.99 16.06
N THR A 237 4.18 -21.85 16.14
CA THR A 237 5.65 -21.76 16.12
C THR A 237 6.27 -21.50 17.49
N GLY A 238 5.44 -21.33 18.54
CA GLY A 238 5.90 -21.03 19.90
C GLY A 238 6.50 -19.63 20.04
N LYS A 239 6.23 -18.72 19.10
CA LYS A 239 6.73 -17.36 19.08
C LYS A 239 5.76 -16.37 19.74
N LYS A 240 6.25 -15.18 20.04
CA LYS A 240 5.39 -14.01 20.35
C LYS A 240 4.99 -13.28 19.08
N VAL A 241 4.02 -12.36 19.18
CA VAL A 241 3.64 -11.46 18.09
C VAL A 241 4.17 -10.07 18.41
N PHE A 242 4.88 -9.47 17.46
CA PHE A 242 5.18 -8.04 17.49
C PHE A 242 4.13 -7.32 16.64
N VAL A 243 3.45 -6.34 17.22
CA VAL A 243 2.43 -5.54 16.52
C VAL A 243 2.89 -4.10 16.44
N ASP A 244 2.97 -3.56 15.21
CA ASP A 244 3.17 -2.15 14.93
C ASP A 244 1.81 -1.53 14.56
N PHE A 245 1.23 -0.76 15.48
CA PHE A 245 0.05 0.05 15.21
C PHE A 245 0.50 1.36 14.55
N MET A 246 0.11 1.53 13.30
CA MET A 246 0.53 2.64 12.45
C MET A 246 -0.63 3.25 11.69
N ALA A 247 -0.37 4.34 10.98
CA ALA A 247 -1.24 4.85 9.94
C ALA A 247 -0.43 5.24 8.70
N THR A 248 -1.03 5.14 7.52
CA THR A 248 -0.31 5.43 6.26
C THR A 248 0.13 6.89 6.12
N TRP A 249 -0.45 7.79 6.90
CA TRP A 249 -0.13 9.22 6.96
C TRP A 249 0.82 9.59 8.13
N CYS A 250 1.18 8.64 8.99
CA CYS A 250 1.97 8.87 10.19
C CYS A 250 3.45 9.08 9.85
N GLY A 251 3.96 10.30 10.02
CA GLY A 251 5.36 10.66 9.78
C GLY A 251 6.35 9.87 10.65
N PRO A 252 6.19 9.85 12.00
CA PRO A 252 7.05 9.07 12.88
C PRO A 252 7.05 7.56 12.60
N CYS A 253 5.92 7.00 12.09
CA CYS A 253 5.87 5.60 11.67
C CYS A 253 6.79 5.33 10.47
N LYS A 254 6.89 6.28 9.53
CA LYS A 254 7.81 6.19 8.39
C LYS A 254 9.28 6.21 8.83
N LEU A 255 9.61 7.00 9.87
CA LEU A 255 10.95 6.97 10.45
C LEU A 255 11.27 5.60 11.04
N LEU A 256 10.34 5.00 11.78
CA LEU A 256 10.50 3.67 12.35
C LEU A 256 10.66 2.59 11.25
N ASP A 257 9.87 2.65 10.19
CA ASP A 257 10.02 1.78 9.03
C ASP A 257 11.44 1.89 8.45
N ARG A 258 11.91 3.10 8.17
CA ARG A 258 13.21 3.36 7.53
C ARG A 258 14.38 2.94 8.42
N ASP A 259 14.32 3.27 9.71
CA ASP A 259 15.46 3.18 10.62
C ASP A 259 15.58 1.82 11.29
N VAL A 260 14.46 1.06 11.35
CA VAL A 260 14.39 -0.25 12.00
C VAL A 260 13.90 -1.34 11.05
N PHE A 261 12.66 -1.25 10.55
CA PHE A 261 12.01 -2.40 9.91
C PHE A 261 12.55 -2.75 8.53
N GLN A 262 13.20 -1.81 7.84
CA GLN A 262 13.88 -2.06 6.56
C GLN A 262 15.32 -2.58 6.72
N LYS A 263 15.80 -2.76 7.96
CA LYS A 263 17.17 -3.24 8.23
C LYS A 263 17.23 -4.76 8.31
N GLU A 264 18.39 -5.31 7.93
CA GLU A 264 18.63 -6.77 7.98
C GLU A 264 18.53 -7.32 9.42
N ASP A 265 18.92 -6.54 10.42
CA ASP A 265 18.80 -6.97 11.83
C ASP A 265 17.35 -7.16 12.26
N TRP A 266 16.41 -6.40 11.70
CA TRP A 266 14.98 -6.62 11.93
C TRP A 266 14.52 -7.97 11.40
N LYS A 267 14.95 -8.36 10.20
CA LYS A 267 14.58 -9.66 9.63
C LYS A 267 15.02 -10.83 10.50
N LYS A 268 16.16 -10.72 11.18
CA LYS A 268 16.66 -11.74 12.10
C LYS A 268 15.76 -11.96 13.31
N MET A 269 14.94 -10.95 13.67
CA MET A 269 13.99 -11.06 14.77
C MET A 269 12.85 -12.03 14.48
N SER A 270 12.61 -12.39 13.22
CA SER A 270 11.63 -13.42 12.82
C SER A 270 11.90 -14.79 13.48
N LYS A 271 13.11 -15.01 13.99
CA LYS A 271 13.44 -16.17 14.79
C LYS A 271 12.64 -16.24 16.10
N TYR A 272 12.31 -15.10 16.68
CA TYR A 272 11.69 -14.98 18.01
C TYR A 272 10.24 -14.53 17.95
N ILE A 273 9.86 -13.76 16.92
CA ILE A 273 8.57 -13.10 16.82
C ILE A 273 7.96 -13.23 15.42
N VAL A 274 6.63 -13.18 15.37
CA VAL A 274 5.84 -12.97 14.15
C VAL A 274 5.56 -11.49 14.02
N PHE A 275 5.77 -10.92 12.84
CA PHE A 275 5.59 -9.49 12.59
C PHE A 275 4.14 -9.20 12.17
N CYS A 276 3.47 -8.29 12.85
CA CYS A 276 2.13 -7.82 12.50
C CYS A 276 2.12 -6.29 12.41
N LYS A 277 1.46 -5.75 11.38
CA LYS A 277 1.28 -4.33 11.18
C LYS A 277 -0.21 -4.02 11.05
N ILE A 278 -0.73 -3.14 11.90
CA ILE A 278 -2.13 -2.77 11.97
C ILE A 278 -2.27 -1.30 11.60
N ASP A 279 -2.94 -1.02 10.49
CA ASP A 279 -3.35 0.34 10.15
C ASP A 279 -4.60 0.69 10.98
N VAL A 280 -4.45 1.68 11.86
CA VAL A 280 -5.50 2.06 12.81
C VAL A 280 -6.74 2.66 12.14
N ASP A 281 -6.59 3.23 10.93
CA ASP A 281 -7.71 3.76 10.16
C ASP A 281 -8.49 2.65 9.45
N GLN A 282 -7.80 1.58 9.04
CA GLN A 282 -8.43 0.42 8.39
C GLN A 282 -8.99 -0.59 9.40
N GLN A 283 -8.37 -0.68 10.58
CA GLN A 283 -8.73 -1.64 11.62
C GLN A 283 -8.99 -0.96 12.98
N PRO A 284 -9.96 -0.02 13.05
CA PRO A 284 -10.22 0.75 14.28
C PRO A 284 -10.71 -0.13 15.44
N GLY A 285 -11.34 -1.28 15.15
CA GLY A 285 -11.78 -2.25 16.15
C GLY A 285 -10.61 -2.86 16.91
N VAL A 286 -9.56 -3.29 16.20
CA VAL A 286 -8.33 -3.84 16.80
C VAL A 286 -7.61 -2.77 17.61
N SER A 287 -7.46 -1.57 17.05
CA SER A 287 -6.81 -0.45 17.74
C SER A 287 -7.52 -0.07 19.05
N LYS A 288 -8.85 -0.08 19.05
CA LYS A 288 -9.65 0.15 20.25
C LYS A 288 -9.50 -0.97 21.28
N GLN A 289 -9.47 -2.23 20.85
CA GLN A 289 -9.28 -3.39 21.72
C GLN A 289 -7.98 -3.29 22.53
N TYR A 290 -6.92 -2.78 21.90
CA TYR A 290 -5.60 -2.60 22.54
C TYR A 290 -5.39 -1.18 23.10
N ASN A 291 -6.42 -0.35 23.19
CA ASN A 291 -6.38 1.03 23.72
C ASN A 291 -5.29 1.91 23.03
N VAL A 292 -5.10 1.74 21.72
CA VAL A 292 -4.13 2.54 20.96
C VAL A 292 -4.67 3.95 20.74
N THR A 293 -3.98 4.95 21.28
CA THR A 293 -4.37 6.37 21.22
C THR A 293 -3.37 7.27 20.47
N ALA A 294 -2.19 6.74 20.18
CA ALA A 294 -1.12 7.45 19.47
C ALA A 294 -0.37 6.50 18.54
N MET A 295 0.25 7.02 17.48
CA MET A 295 1.06 6.25 16.54
C MET A 295 2.47 6.86 16.37
N PRO A 296 3.47 5.99 16.17
CA PRO A 296 3.40 4.53 16.23
C PRO A 296 3.23 4.03 17.67
N THR A 297 2.49 2.93 17.85
CA THR A 297 2.48 2.16 19.10
C THR A 297 2.93 0.74 18.77
N GLN A 298 3.99 0.27 19.44
CA GLN A 298 4.53 -1.08 19.29
C GLN A 298 4.14 -1.92 20.50
N MET A 299 3.66 -3.14 20.24
CA MET A 299 3.33 -4.09 21.29
C MET A 299 3.99 -5.44 21.02
N VAL A 300 4.43 -6.08 22.09
CA VAL A 300 4.76 -7.52 22.08
C VAL A 300 3.63 -8.25 22.76
N LEU A 301 3.03 -9.20 22.06
CA LEU A 301 1.92 -10.01 22.55
C LEU A 301 2.33 -11.48 22.68
N ASN A 302 1.73 -12.20 23.59
CA ASN A 302 1.68 -13.66 23.53
C ASN A 302 0.76 -14.12 22.39
N ALA A 303 0.85 -15.38 22.02
CA ALA A 303 0.03 -15.95 20.96
C ALA A 303 -1.49 -15.90 21.24
N ASP A 304 -1.90 -15.83 22.50
CA ASP A 304 -3.30 -15.64 22.92
C ASP A 304 -3.80 -14.19 22.80
N GLY A 305 -2.89 -13.26 22.47
CA GLY A 305 -3.17 -11.82 22.34
C GLY A 305 -2.99 -11.02 23.63
N SER A 306 -2.58 -11.63 24.74
CA SER A 306 -2.25 -10.91 25.98
C SER A 306 -0.99 -10.06 25.78
N VAL A 307 -1.02 -8.83 26.31
CA VAL A 307 0.08 -7.85 26.14
C VAL A 307 1.24 -8.20 27.08
N VAL A 308 2.43 -8.35 26.51
CA VAL A 308 3.70 -8.53 27.25
C VAL A 308 4.34 -7.17 27.54
N SER A 309 4.42 -6.31 26.53
CA SER A 309 5.03 -4.99 26.65
C SER A 309 4.50 -4.03 25.59
N THR A 310 4.54 -2.73 25.89
CA THR A 310 4.08 -1.65 24.99
C THR A 310 5.09 -0.52 24.96
N LYS A 311 5.34 0.02 23.77
CA LYS A 311 6.13 1.23 23.52
C LYS A 311 5.32 2.18 22.64
N VAL A 312 5.22 3.44 23.07
CA VAL A 312 4.50 4.48 22.32
C VAL A 312 5.49 5.49 21.76
N GLY A 313 5.28 5.87 20.52
CA GLY A 313 6.08 6.86 19.81
C GLY A 313 7.33 6.27 19.14
N TYR A 314 7.97 7.12 18.32
CA TYR A 314 9.25 6.84 17.71
C TYR A 314 10.38 7.12 18.72
N GLY A 315 11.35 6.22 18.79
CA GLY A 315 12.59 6.39 19.53
C GLY A 315 13.78 6.01 18.66
N SER A 316 14.98 6.11 19.19
CA SER A 316 16.18 5.64 18.47
C SER A 316 16.10 4.13 18.20
N PRO A 317 16.79 3.61 17.16
CA PRO A 317 16.89 2.17 16.96
C PRO A 317 17.39 1.41 18.19
N ALA A 318 18.34 1.99 18.94
CA ALA A 318 18.86 1.39 20.19
C ALA A 318 17.75 1.23 21.24
N ASP A 319 16.95 2.28 21.48
CA ASP A 319 15.83 2.24 22.43
C ASP A 319 14.76 1.24 21.99
N PHE A 320 14.56 1.11 20.68
CA PHE A 320 13.61 0.15 20.13
C PHE A 320 14.07 -1.29 20.38
N TYR A 321 15.31 -1.63 20.06
CA TYR A 321 15.83 -2.98 20.30
C TYR A 321 15.96 -3.30 21.80
N GLN A 322 16.28 -2.31 22.66
CA GLN A 322 16.25 -2.51 24.10
C GLN A 322 14.85 -2.89 24.60
N PHE A 323 13.81 -2.17 24.15
CA PHE A 323 12.41 -2.51 24.45
C PHE A 323 12.08 -3.93 23.99
N LEU A 324 12.41 -4.27 22.74
CA LEU A 324 12.09 -5.56 22.18
C LEU A 324 12.80 -6.72 22.88
N ASN A 325 14.10 -6.60 23.11
CA ASN A 325 14.90 -7.63 23.79
C ASN A 325 14.40 -7.86 25.21
N SER A 326 14.05 -6.79 25.94
CA SER A 326 13.47 -6.88 27.26
C SER A 326 12.14 -7.62 27.26
N ALA A 327 11.27 -7.35 26.28
CA ALA A 327 9.97 -8.03 26.14
C ALA A 327 10.10 -9.51 25.74
N LEU A 328 11.20 -9.87 25.08
CA LEU A 328 11.47 -11.24 24.63
C LEU A 328 12.31 -12.04 25.64
N GLY A 329 13.00 -11.37 26.54
CA GLY A 329 13.93 -11.99 27.51
C GLY A 329 15.25 -12.46 26.87
N ILE A 330 15.75 -11.71 25.87
CA ILE A 330 16.99 -12.03 25.12
C ILE A 330 17.98 -10.87 25.16
#